data_e0840e6b2d50cd7f3fa0e0dadb54e68b
#
_entry.id   e0840e6b2d50cd7f3fa0e0dadb54e68b
#
_cell.length_a   1.000
_cell.length_b   1.000
_cell.length_c   1.000
_cell.angle_alpha   90.00
_cell.angle_beta   90.00
_cell.angle_gamma   90.00
#
_symmetry.space_group_name_H-M   'P 1'
#
loop_
_entity.id
_entity.type
_entity.pdbx_description
1 polymer ?
#
loop_
_entity_poly.entity_id
_entity_poly.type
_entity_poly.pdbx_seq_one_letter_code
_entity_poly.pdbx_strand_id
1 'polypeptide(L)'
;FPVKNKEGKLLPFFVTVRNGNDKGIETVAKGNEKVLRARLADAAFFYREDQTKEISDYLKKLETIVYHEEIGTLAEKVGRVRSLTNSLSDALQVDAETKQLSDRTAEIAKFDLVTGMVYEFPELQGYMGERYARLKGENEKVAVAINEHYMPRHADDTVPSSEIGAIV
;
A
#
# COMPACT_ATOMS: atom_id res chain seq x y z
N PHE A 1 -16.78 -11.86 3.83
CA PHE A 1 -17.28 -10.67 3.13
C PHE A 1 -17.72 -9.64 4.17
N PRO A 2 -17.25 -8.37 4.10
CA PRO A 2 -17.72 -7.32 4.98
C PRO A 2 -19.14 -6.90 4.63
N VAL A 3 -19.91 -6.49 5.62
CA VAL A 3 -21.25 -5.95 5.43
C VAL A 3 -21.19 -4.44 5.52
N LYS A 4 -21.77 -3.75 4.55
CA LYS A 4 -21.84 -2.28 4.48
C LYS A 4 -23.30 -1.83 4.43
N ASN A 5 -23.58 -0.65 4.97
CA ASN A 5 -24.88 -0.02 4.81
C ASN A 5 -25.02 0.62 3.40
N LYS A 6 -26.15 1.25 3.11
CA LYS A 6 -26.42 1.88 1.81
C LYS A 6 -25.49 3.04 1.49
N GLU A 7 -24.94 3.70 2.51
CA GLU A 7 -23.95 4.78 2.39
C GLU A 7 -22.50 4.25 2.27
N GLY A 8 -22.30 2.93 2.16
CA GLY A 8 -20.99 2.31 2.05
C GLY A 8 -20.20 2.17 3.37
N LYS A 9 -20.79 2.58 4.51
CA LYS A 9 -20.15 2.46 5.82
C LYS A 9 -20.13 1.00 6.29
N LEU A 10 -18.97 0.55 6.78
CA LEU A 10 -18.78 -0.78 7.32
C LEU A 10 -19.65 -0.99 8.57
N LEU A 11 -20.38 -2.09 8.60
CA LEU A 11 -21.16 -2.54 9.75
C LEU A 11 -20.36 -3.57 10.58
N PRO A 12 -20.71 -3.79 11.86
CA PRO A 12 -20.04 -4.76 12.72
C PRO A 12 -20.51 -6.20 12.43
N PHE A 13 -20.67 -6.54 11.16
CA PHE A 13 -21.09 -7.84 10.68
C PHE A 13 -20.21 -8.29 9.52
N PHE A 14 -20.09 -9.59 9.35
CA PHE A 14 -19.46 -10.20 8.20
C PHE A 14 -20.20 -11.47 7.78
N VAL A 15 -20.08 -11.85 6.52
CA VAL A 15 -20.65 -13.05 5.96
C VAL A 15 -19.53 -14.00 5.57
N THR A 16 -19.62 -15.25 6.00
CA THR A 16 -18.76 -16.33 5.54
C THR A 16 -19.60 -17.39 4.82
N VAL A 17 -19.00 -18.00 3.79
CA VAL A 17 -19.62 -19.10 3.06
C VAL A 17 -18.91 -20.39 3.46
N ARG A 18 -19.68 -21.36 3.91
CA ARG A 18 -19.18 -22.69 4.27
C ARG A 18 -19.67 -23.71 3.23
N ASN A 19 -18.78 -24.58 2.79
CA ASN A 19 -19.15 -25.76 2.02
C ASN A 19 -19.50 -26.92 3.00
N GLY A 20 -20.78 -27.23 3.15
CA GLY A 20 -21.26 -28.27 4.06
C GLY A 20 -22.67 -27.99 4.54
N ASN A 21 -23.17 -28.86 5.45
CA ASN A 21 -24.49 -28.71 6.06
C ASN A 21 -24.45 -27.74 7.27
N ASP A 22 -25.58 -27.53 7.91
CA ASP A 22 -25.78 -26.64 9.06
C ASP A 22 -25.29 -27.20 10.41
N LYS A 23 -24.84 -28.48 10.44
CA LYS A 23 -24.37 -29.15 11.67
C LYS A 23 -23.17 -28.37 12.26
N GLY A 24 -23.33 -27.90 13.50
CA GLY A 24 -22.29 -27.16 14.23
C GLY A 24 -22.02 -25.76 13.70
N ILE A 25 -22.97 -25.12 13.01
CA ILE A 25 -22.82 -23.80 12.41
C ILE A 25 -22.44 -22.73 13.43
N GLU A 26 -22.99 -22.80 14.65
CA GLU A 26 -22.66 -21.86 15.72
C GLU A 26 -21.20 -21.98 16.17
N THR A 27 -20.65 -23.20 16.19
CA THR A 27 -19.24 -23.43 16.51
C THR A 27 -18.33 -22.85 15.44
N VAL A 28 -18.70 -23.00 14.16
CA VAL A 28 -18.01 -22.44 13.02
C VAL A 28 -18.06 -20.91 13.06
N ALA A 29 -19.24 -20.34 13.32
CA ALA A 29 -19.38 -18.87 13.44
C ALA A 29 -18.48 -18.30 14.54
N LYS A 30 -18.48 -18.89 15.75
CA LYS A 30 -17.58 -18.50 16.84
C LYS A 30 -16.11 -18.65 16.49
N GLY A 31 -15.74 -19.70 15.76
CA GLY A 31 -14.39 -19.90 15.26
C GLY A 31 -13.97 -18.78 14.31
N ASN A 32 -14.80 -18.45 13.33
CA ASN A 32 -14.55 -17.37 12.37
C ASN A 32 -14.46 -16.00 13.06
N GLU A 33 -15.34 -15.71 14.03
CA GLU A 33 -15.26 -14.48 14.83
C GLU A 33 -13.97 -14.38 15.61
N LYS A 34 -13.50 -15.48 16.20
CA LYS A 34 -12.22 -15.50 16.94
C LYS A 34 -11.04 -15.19 16.05
N VAL A 35 -10.99 -15.80 14.85
CA VAL A 35 -9.94 -15.56 13.87
C VAL A 35 -9.97 -14.09 13.40
N LEU A 36 -11.15 -13.60 13.00
CA LEU A 36 -11.29 -12.21 12.55
C LEU A 36 -10.88 -11.21 13.63
N ARG A 37 -11.27 -11.45 14.88
CA ARG A 37 -10.89 -10.59 16.02
C ARG A 37 -9.37 -10.53 16.23
N ALA A 38 -8.68 -11.67 16.10
CA ALA A 38 -7.23 -11.73 16.19
C ALA A 38 -6.59 -10.92 15.05
N ARG A 39 -7.01 -11.13 13.79
CA ARG A 39 -6.51 -10.39 12.62
C ARG A 39 -6.73 -8.88 12.73
N LEU A 40 -7.88 -8.45 13.24
CA LEU A 40 -8.16 -7.03 13.45
C LEU A 40 -7.32 -6.44 14.60
N ALA A 41 -7.02 -7.22 15.63
CA ALA A 41 -6.13 -6.80 16.71
C ALA A 41 -4.68 -6.61 16.21
N ASP A 42 -4.19 -7.54 15.39
CA ASP A 42 -2.89 -7.45 14.74
C ASP A 42 -2.81 -6.21 13.82
N ALA A 43 -3.83 -6.00 12.99
CA ALA A 43 -3.91 -4.82 12.13
C ALA A 43 -3.89 -3.52 12.94
N ALA A 44 -4.65 -3.45 14.04
CA ALA A 44 -4.67 -2.28 14.91
C ALA A 44 -3.32 -2.05 15.63
N PHE A 45 -2.61 -3.12 15.95
CA PHE A 45 -1.28 -3.05 16.53
C PHE A 45 -0.27 -2.49 15.53
N PHE A 46 -0.15 -3.11 14.35
CA PHE A 46 0.80 -2.67 13.32
C PHE A 46 0.50 -1.26 12.83
N TYR A 47 -0.78 -0.90 12.68
CA TYR A 47 -1.16 0.46 12.29
C TYR A 47 -0.64 1.51 13.27
N ARG A 48 -0.70 1.25 14.58
CA ARG A 48 -0.17 2.17 15.60
C ARG A 48 1.35 2.16 15.65
N GLU A 49 1.96 0.99 15.58
CA GLU A 49 3.42 0.82 15.61
C GLU A 49 4.08 1.53 14.43
N ASP A 50 3.54 1.35 13.23
CA ASP A 50 4.10 1.95 12.01
C ASP A 50 4.06 3.49 12.05
N GLN A 51 3.10 4.08 12.73
CA GLN A 51 3.02 5.54 12.86
C GLN A 51 4.11 6.14 13.77
N THR A 52 4.79 5.34 14.57
CA THR A 52 5.87 5.80 15.44
C THR A 52 7.17 6.12 14.70
N LYS A 53 7.33 5.63 13.47
CA LYS A 53 8.53 5.76 12.66
C LYS A 53 8.33 6.77 11.54
N GLU A 54 9.42 7.42 11.11
CA GLU A 54 9.40 8.31 9.97
C GLU A 54 9.62 7.54 8.65
N ILE A 55 9.21 8.13 7.51
CA ILE A 55 9.41 7.53 6.18
C ILE A 55 10.90 7.25 5.95
N SER A 56 11.78 8.15 6.37
CA SER A 56 13.23 7.98 6.27
C SER A 56 13.77 6.73 6.95
N ASP A 57 13.14 6.29 8.04
CA ASP A 57 13.54 5.07 8.74
C ASP A 57 13.17 3.82 7.95
N TYR A 58 12.05 3.86 7.25
CA TYR A 58 11.64 2.79 6.34
C TYR A 58 12.51 2.75 5.07
N LEU A 59 12.89 3.90 4.51
CA LEU A 59 13.78 3.94 3.35
C LEU A 59 15.13 3.28 3.65
N LYS A 60 15.71 3.50 4.82
CA LYS A 60 16.95 2.82 5.26
C LYS A 60 16.79 1.30 5.29
N LYS A 61 15.63 0.80 5.68
CA LYS A 61 15.38 -0.65 5.70
C LYS A 61 15.35 -1.27 4.29
N LEU A 62 14.96 -0.51 3.25
CA LEU A 62 14.98 -0.99 1.88
C LEU A 62 16.40 -1.38 1.41
N GLU A 63 17.44 -0.83 2.01
CA GLU A 63 18.84 -1.17 1.72
C GLU A 63 19.18 -2.61 2.11
N THR A 64 18.45 -3.18 3.07
CA THR A 64 18.68 -4.55 3.57
C THR A 64 17.82 -5.60 2.88
N ILE A 65 16.85 -5.19 2.08
CA ILE A 65 15.93 -6.10 1.40
C ILE A 65 16.45 -6.41 0.00
N VAL A 66 16.87 -7.65 -0.21
CA VAL A 66 17.29 -8.11 -1.53
C VAL A 66 16.06 -8.19 -2.44
N TYR A 67 16.08 -7.43 -3.53
CA TYR A 67 15.04 -7.52 -4.57
C TYR A 67 15.34 -8.67 -5.53
N HIS A 68 16.60 -8.81 -5.93
CA HIS A 68 17.08 -9.90 -6.77
C HIS A 68 18.60 -10.00 -6.61
N GLU A 69 19.13 -11.22 -6.55
CA GLU A 69 20.56 -11.46 -6.29
C GLU A 69 21.49 -10.75 -7.28
N GLU A 70 21.12 -10.71 -8.56
CA GLU A 70 21.95 -10.10 -9.61
C GLU A 70 21.69 -8.59 -9.81
N ILE A 71 20.56 -8.06 -9.38
CA ILE A 71 20.16 -6.66 -9.62
C ILE A 71 19.98 -5.84 -8.35
N GLY A 72 20.28 -6.44 -7.20
CA GLY A 72 20.48 -5.76 -5.94
C GLY A 72 19.25 -5.60 -5.06
N THR A 73 19.31 -4.59 -4.19
CA THR A 73 18.33 -4.31 -3.14
C THR A 73 17.10 -3.54 -3.64
N LEU A 74 16.07 -3.47 -2.77
CA LEU A 74 14.91 -2.59 -3.04
C LEU A 74 15.32 -1.10 -3.09
N ALA A 75 16.29 -0.68 -2.28
CA ALA A 75 16.80 0.69 -2.35
C ALA A 75 17.46 1.00 -3.70
N GLU A 76 18.26 0.07 -4.23
CA GLU A 76 18.85 0.21 -5.56
C GLU A 76 17.80 0.21 -6.66
N LYS A 77 16.74 -0.61 -6.53
CA LYS A 77 15.58 -0.55 -7.43
C LYS A 77 14.90 0.81 -7.40
N VAL A 78 14.66 1.36 -6.22
CA VAL A 78 14.09 2.71 -6.04
C VAL A 78 14.97 3.75 -6.74
N GLY A 79 16.30 3.67 -6.59
CA GLY A 79 17.24 4.56 -7.29
C GLY A 79 17.10 4.51 -8.81
N ARG A 80 16.94 3.31 -9.39
CA ARG A 80 16.71 3.14 -10.84
C ARG A 80 15.36 3.70 -11.28
N VAL A 81 14.28 3.41 -10.53
CA VAL A 81 12.94 3.97 -10.81
C VAL A 81 13.00 5.49 -10.79
N ARG A 82 13.61 6.10 -9.75
CA ARG A 82 13.78 7.55 -9.64
C ARG A 82 14.51 8.16 -10.83
N SER A 83 15.59 7.51 -11.28
CA SER A 83 16.34 7.95 -12.47
C SER A 83 15.47 7.91 -13.74
N LEU A 84 14.71 6.83 -13.93
CA LEU A 84 13.79 6.69 -15.06
C LEU A 84 12.66 7.71 -15.01
N THR A 85 12.06 7.93 -13.83
CA THR A 85 11.02 8.95 -13.59
C THR A 85 11.51 10.33 -14.00
N ASN A 86 12.72 10.71 -13.60
CA ASN A 86 13.29 11.99 -13.99
C ASN A 86 13.52 12.11 -15.51
N SER A 87 14.06 11.05 -16.12
CA SER A 87 14.27 11.01 -17.58
C SER A 87 12.95 11.09 -18.36
N LEU A 88 11.93 10.39 -17.88
CA LEU A 88 10.59 10.41 -18.49
C LEU A 88 9.93 11.78 -18.34
N SER A 89 10.03 12.39 -17.16
CA SER A 89 9.52 13.75 -16.90
C SER A 89 10.14 14.78 -17.85
N ASP A 90 11.45 14.66 -18.11
CA ASP A 90 12.14 15.53 -19.07
C ASP A 90 11.68 15.29 -20.51
N ALA A 91 11.53 14.03 -20.91
CA ALA A 91 11.07 13.66 -22.25
C ALA A 91 9.63 14.12 -22.52
N LEU A 92 8.77 14.05 -21.52
CA LEU A 92 7.38 14.51 -21.59
C LEU A 92 7.23 16.03 -21.42
N GLN A 93 8.30 16.73 -21.06
CA GLN A 93 8.32 18.19 -20.84
C GLN A 93 7.28 18.63 -19.79
N VAL A 94 7.09 17.82 -18.73
CA VAL A 94 6.17 18.20 -17.65
C VAL A 94 6.66 19.45 -16.92
N ASP A 95 5.77 20.18 -16.25
CA ASP A 95 6.13 21.34 -15.48
C ASP A 95 7.04 20.99 -14.28
N ALA A 96 7.71 22.00 -13.73
CA ALA A 96 8.68 21.82 -12.65
C ALA A 96 8.06 21.25 -11.37
N GLU A 97 6.80 21.61 -11.06
CA GLU A 97 6.09 21.06 -9.89
C GLU A 97 5.83 19.58 -10.09
N THR A 98 5.25 19.18 -11.22
CA THR A 98 4.97 17.78 -11.55
C THR A 98 6.25 16.95 -11.53
N LYS A 99 7.36 17.44 -12.10
CA LYS A 99 8.66 16.76 -12.05
C LYS A 99 9.14 16.56 -10.60
N GLN A 100 9.08 17.60 -9.77
CA GLN A 100 9.50 17.51 -8.37
C GLN A 100 8.66 16.50 -7.57
N LEU A 101 7.35 16.52 -7.76
CA LEU A 101 6.45 15.61 -7.07
C LEU A 101 6.61 14.16 -7.56
N SER A 102 6.87 13.95 -8.86
CA SER A 102 7.17 12.62 -9.41
C SER A 102 8.48 12.07 -8.85
N ASP A 103 9.54 12.88 -8.77
CA ASP A 103 10.82 12.49 -8.15
C ASP A 103 10.63 12.09 -6.68
N ARG A 104 9.87 12.90 -5.90
CA ARG A 104 9.56 12.57 -4.50
C ARG A 104 8.73 11.30 -4.39
N THR A 105 7.75 11.12 -5.25
CA THR A 105 6.94 9.89 -5.29
C THR A 105 7.82 8.67 -5.55
N ALA A 106 8.65 8.72 -6.58
CA ALA A 106 9.56 7.62 -6.92
C ALA A 106 10.53 7.28 -5.77
N GLU A 107 11.01 8.31 -5.03
CA GLU A 107 11.88 8.12 -3.87
C GLU A 107 11.22 7.33 -2.76
N ILE A 108 9.94 7.61 -2.47
CA ILE A 108 9.25 7.00 -1.32
C ILE A 108 8.24 5.92 -1.68
N ALA A 109 7.99 5.65 -2.96
CA ALA A 109 6.92 4.76 -3.43
C ALA A 109 6.93 3.34 -2.84
N LYS A 110 8.06 2.88 -2.33
CA LYS A 110 8.24 1.49 -1.83
C LYS A 110 8.45 1.41 -0.31
N PHE A 111 8.33 2.52 0.44
CA PHE A 111 8.59 2.50 1.88
C PHE A 111 7.62 1.63 2.66
N ASP A 112 6.39 1.49 2.17
CA ASP A 112 5.34 0.70 2.84
C ASP A 112 5.63 -0.80 2.85
N LEU A 113 6.44 -1.31 1.91
CA LEU A 113 6.83 -2.72 1.85
C LEU A 113 7.56 -3.23 3.11
N VAL A 114 8.17 -2.33 3.87
CA VAL A 114 8.90 -2.65 5.10
C VAL A 114 8.20 -2.17 6.36
N THR A 115 6.93 -1.78 6.24
CA THR A 115 6.04 -1.51 7.37
C THR A 115 5.49 -2.81 7.94
N GLY A 116 5.17 -2.81 9.23
CA GLY A 116 4.57 -3.98 9.88
C GLY A 116 3.21 -4.34 9.27
N MET A 117 2.41 -3.32 8.91
CA MET A 117 1.11 -3.51 8.29
C MET A 117 1.19 -4.24 6.96
N VAL A 118 2.05 -3.81 6.04
CA VAL A 118 2.16 -4.44 4.71
C VAL A 118 2.88 -5.79 4.79
N TYR A 119 3.79 -5.97 5.75
CA TYR A 119 4.40 -7.27 5.99
C TYR A 119 3.37 -8.33 6.40
N GLU A 120 2.41 -7.97 7.28
CA GLU A 120 1.35 -8.87 7.75
C GLU A 120 0.16 -8.96 6.78
N PHE A 121 -0.12 -7.88 6.03
CA PHE A 121 -1.22 -7.76 5.08
C PHE A 121 -0.70 -7.25 3.72
N PRO A 122 -0.02 -8.12 2.92
CA PRO A 122 0.61 -7.70 1.66
C PRO A 122 -0.36 -7.11 0.63
N GLU A 123 -1.64 -7.48 0.71
CA GLU A 123 -2.70 -6.95 -0.14
C GLU A 123 -2.98 -5.46 0.08
N LEU A 124 -2.49 -4.88 1.17
CA LEU A 124 -2.62 -3.45 1.48
C LEU A 124 -1.47 -2.60 0.92
N GLN A 125 -0.54 -3.22 0.19
CA GLN A 125 0.55 -2.53 -0.49
C GLN A 125 0.04 -1.41 -1.41
N GLY A 126 0.69 -0.27 -1.36
CA GLY A 126 0.28 0.95 -2.06
C GLY A 126 -0.80 1.72 -1.30
N TYR A 127 -1.88 1.08 -0.89
CA TYR A 127 -2.93 1.70 -0.09
C TYR A 127 -2.41 2.22 1.27
N MET A 128 -1.63 1.40 1.96
CA MET A 128 -1.04 1.82 3.23
C MET A 128 0.07 2.84 3.03
N GLY A 129 0.83 2.74 1.94
CA GLY A 129 1.80 3.75 1.55
C GLY A 129 1.17 5.14 1.40
N GLU A 130 0.08 5.23 0.64
CA GLU A 130 -0.72 6.44 0.49
C GLU A 130 -1.19 6.99 1.84
N ARG A 131 -1.76 6.12 2.68
CA ARG A 131 -2.30 6.52 3.98
C ARG A 131 -1.22 7.02 4.94
N TYR A 132 -0.10 6.32 5.02
CA TYR A 132 1.01 6.73 5.87
C TYR A 132 1.71 7.98 5.37
N ALA A 133 1.85 8.16 4.06
CA ALA A 133 2.38 9.39 3.48
C ALA A 133 1.55 10.62 3.88
N ARG A 134 0.21 10.53 3.80
CA ARG A 134 -0.68 11.58 4.30
C ARG A 134 -0.49 11.87 5.80
N LEU A 135 -0.41 10.84 6.63
CA LEU A 135 -0.21 10.98 8.08
C LEU A 135 1.14 11.64 8.43
N LYS A 136 2.14 11.46 7.58
CA LYS A 136 3.47 12.07 7.71
C LYS A 136 3.58 13.44 7.05
N GLY A 137 2.50 13.98 6.51
CA GLY A 137 2.44 15.33 5.96
C GLY A 137 3.03 15.48 4.55
N GLU A 138 3.16 14.37 3.81
CA GLU A 138 3.53 14.44 2.39
C GLU A 138 2.45 15.16 1.56
N ASN A 139 2.86 15.73 0.43
CA ASN A 139 1.93 16.35 -0.50
C ASN A 139 0.85 15.35 -0.95
N GLU A 140 -0.40 15.79 -1.02
CA GLU A 140 -1.54 14.93 -1.38
C GLU A 140 -1.36 14.25 -2.75
N LYS A 141 -0.80 14.96 -3.73
CA LYS A 141 -0.51 14.39 -5.06
C LYS A 141 0.52 13.26 -4.97
N VAL A 142 1.54 13.41 -4.11
CA VAL A 142 2.56 12.37 -3.85
C VAL A 142 1.91 11.17 -3.15
N ALA A 143 1.11 11.42 -2.12
CA ALA A 143 0.44 10.34 -1.39
C ALA A 143 -0.46 9.48 -2.29
N VAL A 144 -1.28 10.11 -3.13
CA VAL A 144 -2.14 9.41 -4.11
C VAL A 144 -1.29 8.62 -5.10
N ALA A 145 -0.25 9.22 -5.65
CA ALA A 145 0.61 8.57 -6.63
C ALA A 145 1.36 7.34 -6.09
N ILE A 146 1.65 7.29 -4.77
CA ILE A 146 2.20 6.08 -4.12
C ILE A 146 1.27 4.87 -4.29
N ASN A 147 -0.02 5.07 -4.31
CA ASN A 147 -0.97 3.99 -4.55
C ASN A 147 -1.15 3.72 -6.05
N GLU A 148 -1.23 4.78 -6.85
CA GLU A 148 -1.50 4.70 -8.28
C GLU A 148 -0.37 4.07 -9.10
N HIS A 149 0.90 4.17 -8.68
CA HIS A 149 2.02 3.59 -9.42
C HIS A 149 1.98 2.05 -9.51
N TYR A 150 1.07 1.41 -8.76
CA TYR A 150 0.78 -0.03 -8.88
C TYR A 150 -0.32 -0.35 -9.89
N MET A 151 -1.01 0.66 -10.42
CA MET A 151 -2.12 0.47 -11.34
C MET A 151 -1.66 0.35 -12.80
N PRO A 152 -2.30 -0.49 -13.61
CA PRO A 152 -3.36 -1.43 -13.21
C PRO A 152 -2.78 -2.68 -12.50
N ARG A 153 -3.40 -3.13 -11.41
CA ARG A 153 -2.98 -4.32 -10.65
C ARG A 153 -3.41 -5.62 -11.32
N HIS A 154 -4.48 -5.55 -12.09
CA HIS A 154 -5.06 -6.66 -12.86
C HIS A 154 -5.79 -6.14 -14.09
N ALA A 155 -6.20 -7.05 -15.00
CA ALA A 155 -6.77 -6.69 -16.31
C ALA A 155 -8.01 -5.78 -16.24
N ASP A 156 -8.82 -5.90 -15.20
CA ASP A 156 -10.04 -5.11 -15.01
C ASP A 156 -9.85 -3.88 -14.10
N ASP A 157 -8.61 -3.59 -13.70
CA ASP A 157 -8.29 -2.44 -12.85
C ASP A 157 -8.24 -1.15 -13.69
N THR A 158 -8.37 -0.01 -13.01
CA THR A 158 -8.23 1.30 -13.63
C THR A 158 -6.75 1.66 -13.82
N VAL A 159 -6.47 2.52 -14.79
CA VAL A 159 -5.16 3.16 -14.94
C VAL A 159 -4.99 4.27 -13.90
N PRO A 160 -3.76 4.72 -13.61
CA PRO A 160 -3.55 5.89 -12.76
C PRO A 160 -4.38 7.08 -13.22
N SER A 161 -4.98 7.81 -12.29
CA SER A 161 -5.79 9.00 -12.59
C SER A 161 -4.95 10.27 -12.60
N SER A 162 -3.80 10.26 -11.92
CA SER A 162 -2.86 11.38 -11.87
C SER A 162 -1.69 11.19 -12.84
N GLU A 163 -1.20 12.30 -13.39
CA GLU A 163 -0.01 12.33 -14.23
C GLU A 163 1.22 11.80 -13.46
N ILE A 164 1.36 12.19 -12.20
CA ILE A 164 2.45 11.72 -11.32
C ILE A 164 2.41 10.21 -11.15
N GLY A 165 1.23 9.63 -10.86
CA GLY A 165 1.06 8.17 -10.72
C GLY A 165 1.33 7.41 -12.01
N ALA A 166 1.12 8.04 -13.17
CA ALA A 166 1.39 7.44 -14.47
C ALA A 166 2.88 7.52 -14.88
N ILE A 167 3.63 8.51 -14.37
CA ILE A 167 5.05 8.71 -14.65
C ILE A 167 5.92 7.78 -13.79
N VAL A 168 5.52 7.44 -12.55
CA VAL A 168 6.26 6.65 -11.57
C VAL A 168 5.99 5.15 -11.73
#